data_c5def782ba8306b31cd6ea2849e6592b
#
_entry.id   c5def782ba8306b31cd6ea2849e6592b
#
_cell.length_a   1.000
_cell.length_b   1.000
_cell.length_c   1.000
_cell.angle_alpha   90.00
_cell.angle_beta   90.00
_cell.angle_gamma   90.00
#
_symmetry.space_group_name_H-M   'P 1'
#
loop_
_entity.id
_entity.type
_entity.pdbx_description
1 polymer ?
#
loop_
_entity_poly.entity_id
_entity_poly.type
_entity_poly.pdbx_seq_one_letter_code
_entity_poly.pdbx_strand_id
1 'polypeptide(L)'
;MLLQVSCDEFKLAIVDDDLAQESRQIRVDVLDGEEGPLYRMAKAWQQMYGCSVATDTKKGRGKMLMNKVAATGADAVIIAMMKFCDPEEWDYPVMYREFEEKGIKNLMFEVDQELTSFEQVKTRLQSFVEML
;
A
#
# COMPACT_ATOMS: atom_id res chain seq x y z
N MET A 1 -3.76 -3.03 -14.36
CA MET A 1 -3.73 -2.28 -15.64
C MET A 1 -3.12 -0.87 -15.48
N LEU A 2 -3.63 0.02 -14.62
CA LEU A 2 -3.08 1.38 -14.44
C LEU A 2 -1.60 1.36 -14.02
N LEU A 3 -1.26 0.63 -12.97
CA LEU A 3 0.10 0.53 -12.47
C LEU A 3 1.06 -0.07 -13.51
N GLN A 4 0.62 -1.04 -14.30
CA GLN A 4 1.44 -1.68 -15.32
C GLN A 4 1.78 -0.72 -16.47
N VAL A 5 0.79 0.02 -16.97
CA VAL A 5 1.01 1.04 -18.01
C VAL A 5 1.98 2.13 -17.52
N SER A 6 1.84 2.57 -16.27
CA SER A 6 2.75 3.54 -15.68
C SER A 6 4.17 3.00 -15.50
N CYS A 7 4.32 1.73 -15.15
CA CYS A 7 5.64 1.10 -15.03
C CYS A 7 6.37 1.05 -16.37
N ASP A 8 5.66 0.66 -17.43
CA ASP A 8 6.27 0.56 -18.77
C ASP A 8 6.63 1.95 -19.34
N GLU A 9 5.75 2.94 -19.16
CA GLU A 9 5.91 4.29 -19.68
C GLU A 9 7.01 5.08 -18.96
N PHE A 10 7.10 4.96 -17.63
CA PHE A 10 8.06 5.71 -16.81
C PHE A 10 9.27 4.89 -16.35
N LYS A 11 9.43 3.66 -16.84
CA LYS A 11 10.50 2.73 -16.45
C LYS A 11 10.55 2.48 -14.93
N LEU A 12 9.39 2.42 -14.31
CA LEU A 12 9.24 2.06 -12.91
C LEU A 12 9.18 0.55 -12.74
N ALA A 13 9.81 0.02 -11.71
CA ALA A 13 9.67 -1.36 -11.28
C ALA A 13 8.89 -1.43 -9.98
N ILE A 14 7.79 -2.19 -9.95
CA ILE A 14 7.10 -2.50 -8.70
C ILE A 14 7.84 -3.65 -8.04
N VAL A 15 8.51 -3.38 -6.93
CA VAL A 15 9.32 -4.36 -6.18
C VAL A 15 8.56 -5.01 -5.03
N ASP A 16 7.49 -4.37 -4.56
CA ASP A 16 6.56 -4.90 -3.54
C ASP A 16 5.25 -4.12 -3.60
N ASP A 17 4.19 -4.64 -2.99
CA ASP A 17 2.88 -4.00 -2.96
C ASP A 17 2.20 -4.10 -1.57
N ASP A 18 1.17 -3.30 -1.38
CA ASP A 18 0.18 -3.38 -0.29
C ASP A 18 -1.24 -3.29 -0.86
N LEU A 19 -1.48 -3.97 -1.98
CA LEU A 19 -2.77 -3.96 -2.63
C LEU A 19 -3.79 -4.78 -1.87
N ALA A 20 -5.00 -4.24 -1.73
CA ALA A 20 -6.06 -4.84 -0.93
C ALA A 20 -6.47 -6.25 -1.39
N GLN A 21 -6.33 -6.55 -2.69
CA GLN A 21 -6.68 -7.84 -3.28
C GLN A 21 -5.47 -8.75 -3.53
N GLU A 22 -4.26 -8.31 -3.17
CA GLU A 22 -3.01 -9.01 -3.41
C GLU A 22 -2.28 -9.28 -2.09
N SER A 23 -1.09 -8.71 -1.91
CA SER A 23 -0.21 -9.00 -0.76
C SER A 23 -0.86 -8.75 0.59
N ARG A 24 -1.81 -7.80 0.69
CA ARG A 24 -2.51 -7.51 1.95
C ARG A 24 -3.33 -8.71 2.45
N GLN A 25 -3.93 -9.48 1.54
CA GLN A 25 -4.78 -10.63 1.91
C GLN A 25 -3.98 -11.84 2.39
N ILE A 26 -2.76 -12.00 1.92
CA ILE A 26 -1.90 -13.16 2.20
C ILE A 26 -0.74 -12.82 3.14
N ARG A 27 -0.82 -11.67 3.82
CA ARG A 27 0.25 -11.15 4.69
C ARG A 27 0.49 -11.99 5.93
N VAL A 28 -0.53 -12.68 6.41
CA VAL A 28 -0.47 -13.51 7.61
C VAL A 28 -0.68 -14.97 7.21
N ASP A 29 0.28 -15.81 7.54
CA ASP A 29 0.22 -17.24 7.25
C ASP A 29 -0.87 -17.93 8.08
N VAL A 30 -1.54 -18.88 7.44
CA VAL A 30 -2.44 -19.81 8.13
C VAL A 30 -1.61 -20.95 8.70
N LEU A 31 -1.26 -20.84 9.97
CA LEU A 31 -0.41 -21.83 10.63
C LEU A 31 -1.12 -23.19 10.75
N ASP A 32 -0.33 -24.27 10.70
CA ASP A 32 -0.81 -25.61 10.97
C ASP A 32 -1.22 -25.77 12.45
N GLY A 33 -2.21 -26.63 12.69
CA GLY A 33 -2.75 -26.86 14.02
C GLY A 33 -3.82 -27.95 14.02
N GLU A 34 -4.25 -28.33 15.19
CA GLU A 34 -5.29 -29.37 15.40
C GLU A 34 -6.71 -28.83 15.13
N GLU A 35 -6.88 -27.50 15.13
CA GLU A 35 -8.18 -26.89 14.88
C GLU A 35 -8.57 -27.00 13.39
N GLY A 36 -9.87 -26.95 13.14
CA GLY A 36 -10.41 -27.03 11.79
C GLY A 36 -9.92 -25.89 10.87
N PRO A 37 -9.87 -26.09 9.55
CA PRO A 37 -9.30 -25.14 8.59
C PRO A 37 -9.92 -23.73 8.69
N LEU A 38 -11.23 -23.66 8.83
CA LEU A 38 -11.94 -22.37 8.94
C LEU A 38 -11.54 -21.58 10.19
N TYR A 39 -11.33 -22.28 11.30
CA TYR A 39 -10.88 -21.65 12.54
C TYR A 39 -9.46 -21.09 12.39
N ARG A 40 -8.55 -21.85 11.79
CA ARG A 40 -7.17 -21.41 11.51
C ARG A 40 -7.13 -20.20 10.59
N MET A 41 -7.95 -20.19 9.54
CA MET A 41 -8.11 -19.02 8.66
C MET A 41 -8.64 -17.80 9.41
N ALA A 42 -9.67 -17.97 10.22
CA ALA A 42 -10.22 -16.88 11.03
C ALA A 42 -9.18 -16.31 12.00
N LYS A 43 -8.36 -17.18 12.59
CA LYS A 43 -7.26 -16.77 13.48
C LYS A 43 -6.17 -16.00 12.76
N ALA A 44 -5.79 -16.40 11.54
CA ALA A 44 -4.87 -15.65 10.69
C ALA A 44 -5.43 -14.26 10.36
N TRP A 45 -6.70 -14.17 9.99
CA TRP A 45 -7.39 -12.89 9.76
C TRP A 45 -7.42 -11.99 11.00
N GLN A 46 -7.63 -12.55 12.17
CA GLN A 46 -7.61 -11.80 13.43
C GLN A 46 -6.21 -11.21 13.71
N GLN A 47 -5.16 -11.84 13.19
CA GLN A 47 -3.78 -11.37 13.34
C GLN A 47 -3.34 -10.42 12.22
N MET A 48 -4.23 -10.08 11.28
CA MET A 48 -3.95 -9.12 10.22
C MET A 48 -3.51 -7.77 10.81
N TYR A 49 -2.39 -7.24 10.30
CA TYR A 49 -1.83 -5.97 10.73
C TYR A 49 -1.60 -5.03 9.53
N GLY A 50 -1.49 -3.74 9.79
CA GLY A 50 -1.22 -2.74 8.78
C GLY A 50 -2.33 -2.63 7.71
N CYS A 51 -3.57 -2.89 8.08
CA CYS A 51 -4.72 -2.73 7.21
C CYS A 51 -5.62 -1.62 7.78
N SER A 52 -5.90 -0.60 6.99
CA SER A 52 -6.74 0.53 7.40
C SER A 52 -8.19 0.13 7.73
N VAL A 53 -8.69 -0.94 7.11
CA VAL A 53 -10.05 -1.45 7.35
C VAL A 53 -10.12 -2.35 8.59
N ALA A 54 -9.05 -3.08 8.90
CA ALA A 54 -8.96 -3.86 10.13
C ALA A 54 -8.60 -2.95 11.32
N THR A 55 -9.14 -3.25 12.48
CA THR A 55 -8.85 -2.48 13.69
C THR A 55 -7.39 -2.65 14.08
N ASP A 56 -6.57 -1.65 13.78
CA ASP A 56 -5.18 -1.54 14.21
C ASP A 56 -5.01 -0.30 15.08
N THR A 57 -5.13 -0.50 16.40
CA THR A 57 -5.00 0.58 17.38
C THR A 57 -3.60 1.22 17.43
N LYS A 58 -2.60 0.53 16.89
CA LYS A 58 -1.21 0.99 16.87
C LYS A 58 -0.85 1.75 15.60
N LYS A 59 -1.79 1.82 14.64
CA LYS A 59 -1.55 2.46 13.34
C LYS A 59 -0.23 2.00 12.68
N GLY A 60 0.01 0.69 12.70
CA GLY A 60 1.28 0.09 12.31
C GLY A 60 1.55 0.03 10.80
N ARG A 61 0.63 0.53 9.96
CA ARG A 61 0.74 0.44 8.49
C ARG A 61 1.95 1.19 7.95
N GLY A 62 2.20 2.42 8.41
CA GLY A 62 3.37 3.19 7.98
C GLY A 62 4.67 2.46 8.31
N LYS A 63 4.81 1.96 9.53
CA LYS A 63 5.97 1.15 9.93
C LYS A 63 6.14 -0.11 9.09
N MET A 64 5.05 -0.80 8.77
CA MET A 64 5.07 -1.99 7.90
C MET A 64 5.58 -1.62 6.50
N LEU A 65 5.09 -0.54 5.91
CA LEU A 65 5.53 -0.06 4.59
C LEU A 65 7.01 0.37 4.62
N MET A 66 7.47 1.07 5.65
CA MET A 66 8.88 1.40 5.82
C MET A 66 9.78 0.17 5.89
N ASN A 67 9.33 -0.89 6.57
CA ASN A 67 10.04 -2.16 6.61
C ASN A 67 10.11 -2.83 5.22
N LYS A 68 9.04 -2.75 4.43
CA LYS A 68 9.02 -3.23 3.04
C LYS A 68 10.03 -2.45 2.18
N VAL A 69 10.03 -1.12 2.27
CA VAL A 69 11.01 -0.26 1.58
C VAL A 69 12.43 -0.67 1.93
N ALA A 70 12.73 -0.86 3.21
CA ALA A 70 14.07 -1.26 3.66
C ALA A 70 14.46 -2.68 3.19
N ALA A 71 13.50 -3.60 3.14
CA ALA A 71 13.74 -4.99 2.74
C ALA A 71 13.94 -5.14 1.22
N THR A 72 13.26 -4.34 0.43
CA THR A 72 13.28 -4.42 -1.05
C THR A 72 14.27 -3.45 -1.69
N GLY A 73 14.72 -2.45 -0.95
CA GLY A 73 15.54 -1.35 -1.49
C GLY A 73 14.74 -0.44 -2.42
N ALA A 74 13.42 -0.32 -2.22
CA ALA A 74 12.59 0.56 -3.03
C ALA A 74 13.00 2.04 -2.87
N ASP A 75 13.03 2.78 -3.98
CA ASP A 75 13.40 4.19 -3.99
C ASP A 75 12.29 5.10 -3.46
N ALA A 76 11.04 4.66 -3.56
CA ALA A 76 9.88 5.45 -3.17
C ALA A 76 8.63 4.60 -2.90
N VAL A 77 7.61 5.23 -2.32
CA VAL A 77 6.27 4.64 -2.11
C VAL A 77 5.23 5.41 -2.93
N ILE A 78 4.44 4.70 -3.72
CA ILE A 78 3.31 5.27 -4.44
C ILE A 78 2.02 4.81 -3.78
N ILE A 79 1.17 5.76 -3.41
CA ILE A 79 -0.11 5.52 -2.74
C ILE A 79 -1.24 5.91 -3.70
N ALA A 80 -1.92 4.90 -4.25
CA ALA A 80 -3.13 5.09 -5.02
C ALA A 80 -4.34 4.91 -4.08
N MET A 81 -4.87 6.01 -3.60
CA MET A 81 -5.96 6.02 -2.61
C MET A 81 -7.31 6.10 -3.32
N MET A 82 -8.22 5.20 -2.99
CA MET A 82 -9.58 5.26 -3.51
C MET A 82 -10.31 6.47 -2.90
N LYS A 83 -10.91 7.31 -3.73
CA LYS A 83 -11.76 8.42 -3.25
C LYS A 83 -12.84 7.90 -2.31
N PHE A 84 -13.09 8.64 -1.25
CA PHE A 84 -14.10 8.33 -0.23
C PHE A 84 -13.79 7.05 0.56
N CYS A 85 -12.53 6.62 0.60
CA CYS A 85 -12.10 5.54 1.47
C CYS A 85 -11.65 6.11 2.82
N ASP A 86 -12.62 6.48 3.66
CA ASP A 86 -12.37 7.09 4.98
C ASP A 86 -11.28 6.38 5.80
N PRO A 87 -11.23 5.03 5.89
CA PRO A 87 -10.19 4.37 6.66
C PRO A 87 -8.77 4.65 6.13
N GLU A 88 -8.59 4.71 4.82
CA GLU A 88 -7.28 5.01 4.22
C GLU A 88 -6.95 6.49 4.33
N GLU A 89 -7.93 7.36 4.18
CA GLU A 89 -7.77 8.81 4.36
C GLU A 89 -7.34 9.16 5.81
N TRP A 90 -7.86 8.44 6.81
CA TRP A 90 -7.46 8.62 8.21
C TRP A 90 -6.05 8.07 8.53
N ASP A 91 -5.60 7.04 7.82
CA ASP A 91 -4.27 6.47 8.03
C ASP A 91 -3.17 7.26 7.31
N TYR A 92 -3.50 7.86 6.17
CA TYR A 92 -2.51 8.53 5.32
C TYR A 92 -1.71 9.64 6.02
N PRO A 93 -2.31 10.58 6.79
CA PRO A 93 -1.54 11.64 7.45
C PRO A 93 -0.51 11.11 8.45
N VAL A 94 -0.80 9.97 9.10
CA VAL A 94 0.14 9.31 10.02
C VAL A 94 1.30 8.72 9.23
N MET A 95 1.00 7.96 8.17
CA MET A 95 2.02 7.37 7.29
C MET A 95 2.89 8.44 6.63
N TYR A 96 2.29 9.51 6.12
CA TYR A 96 3.01 10.61 5.49
C TYR A 96 4.06 11.19 6.42
N ARG A 97 3.68 11.51 7.66
CA ARG A 97 4.61 12.03 8.67
C ARG A 97 5.75 11.05 8.97
N GLU A 98 5.44 9.76 9.10
CA GLU A 98 6.46 8.72 9.33
C GLU A 98 7.43 8.60 8.15
N PHE A 99 6.96 8.73 6.91
CA PHE A 99 7.81 8.74 5.71
C PHE A 99 8.71 9.97 5.67
N GLU A 100 8.17 11.16 5.96
CA GLU A 100 8.96 12.40 6.02
C GLU A 100 10.07 12.30 7.08
N GLU A 101 9.75 11.80 8.28
CA GLU A 101 10.73 11.60 9.36
C GLU A 101 11.87 10.64 8.97
N LYS A 102 11.62 9.72 8.07
CA LYS A 102 12.59 8.74 7.57
C LYS A 102 13.20 9.09 6.22
N GLY A 103 12.80 10.20 5.62
CA GLY A 103 13.28 10.61 4.30
C GLY A 103 12.84 9.69 3.17
N ILE A 104 11.73 8.97 3.35
CA ILE A 104 11.16 8.09 2.32
C ILE A 104 10.32 8.95 1.37
N LYS A 105 10.76 9.02 0.12
CA LYS A 105 10.01 9.72 -0.93
C LYS A 105 8.67 9.03 -1.15
N ASN A 106 7.61 9.83 -1.24
CA ASN A 106 6.29 9.27 -1.46
C ASN A 106 5.43 10.16 -2.36
N LEU A 107 4.55 9.54 -3.12
CA LEU A 107 3.55 10.19 -3.95
C LEU A 107 2.18 9.60 -3.62
N MET A 108 1.24 10.45 -3.22
CA MET A 108 -0.16 10.05 -3.10
C MET A 108 -0.98 10.69 -4.22
N PHE A 109 -1.88 9.91 -4.81
CA PHE A 109 -2.93 10.39 -5.68
C PHE A 109 -4.24 9.62 -5.44
N GLU A 110 -5.33 10.31 -5.69
CA GLU A 110 -6.66 9.70 -5.57
C GLU A 110 -7.04 9.01 -6.88
N VAL A 111 -7.67 7.86 -6.75
CA VAL A 111 -8.28 7.12 -7.85
C VAL A 111 -9.79 7.03 -7.66
N ASP A 112 -10.53 7.07 -8.75
CA ASP A 112 -11.97 6.92 -8.77
C ASP A 112 -12.33 5.63 -9.53
N GLN A 113 -13.45 4.99 -9.17
CA GLN A 113 -13.94 3.81 -9.88
C GLN A 113 -14.31 4.12 -11.32
N GLU A 114 -14.76 5.35 -11.58
CA GLU A 114 -15.14 5.84 -12.91
C GLU A 114 -14.01 6.60 -13.63
N LEU A 115 -12.75 6.31 -13.29
CA LEU A 115 -11.61 7.01 -13.85
C LEU A 115 -11.58 6.85 -15.38
N THR A 116 -11.98 7.88 -16.09
CA THR A 116 -12.06 7.91 -17.56
C THR A 116 -10.76 8.37 -18.21
N SER A 117 -9.87 9.03 -17.46
CA SER A 117 -8.60 9.53 -17.96
C SER A 117 -7.50 9.41 -16.91
N PHE A 118 -6.35 8.89 -17.34
CA PHE A 118 -5.16 8.73 -16.50
C PHE A 118 -4.13 9.87 -16.69
N GLU A 119 -4.42 10.87 -17.48
CA GLU A 119 -3.45 11.90 -17.85
C GLU A 119 -2.95 12.70 -16.63
N GLN A 120 -3.83 13.00 -15.68
CA GLN A 120 -3.42 13.68 -14.44
C GLN A 120 -2.50 12.82 -13.58
N VAL A 121 -2.80 11.53 -13.47
CA VAL A 121 -1.96 10.57 -12.74
C VAL A 121 -0.61 10.42 -13.41
N LYS A 122 -0.58 10.31 -14.75
CA LYS A 122 0.65 10.25 -15.53
C LYS A 122 1.52 11.48 -15.32
N THR A 123 0.95 12.68 -15.42
CA THR A 123 1.70 13.92 -15.19
C THR A 123 2.32 13.98 -13.80
N ARG A 124 1.58 13.56 -12.78
CA ARG A 124 2.08 13.53 -11.40
C ARG A 124 3.17 12.47 -11.22
N LEU A 125 3.01 11.28 -11.81
CA LEU A 125 4.01 10.22 -11.80
C LEU A 125 5.29 10.66 -12.51
N GLN A 126 5.18 11.28 -13.68
CA GLN A 126 6.33 11.79 -14.41
C GLN A 126 7.11 12.80 -13.57
N SER A 127 6.43 13.82 -13.03
CA SER A 127 7.08 14.81 -12.18
C SER A 127 7.73 14.19 -10.95
N PHE A 128 7.12 13.16 -10.38
CA PHE A 128 7.67 12.46 -9.22
C PHE A 128 8.92 11.65 -9.59
N VAL A 129 8.91 10.95 -10.71
CA VAL A 129 10.07 10.20 -11.19
C VAL A 129 11.25 11.11 -11.49
N GLU A 130 11.01 12.30 -12.04
CA GLU A 130 12.06 13.30 -12.30
C GLU A 130 12.69 13.85 -11.00
N MET A 131 12.04 13.67 -9.84
CA MET A 131 12.56 14.07 -8.54
C MET A 131 13.21 12.93 -7.73
N LEU A 132 13.17 11.68 -8.22
CA LEU A 132 13.82 10.54 -7.58
C LEU A 132 15.32 10.55 -7.82
#